data_dbfb21475ff2bdd657adddb6c29f0764
#
_entry.id   dbfb21475ff2bdd657adddb6c29f0764
#
_cell.length_a   1.000
_cell.length_b   1.000
_cell.length_c   1.000
_cell.angle_alpha   90.00
_cell.angle_beta   90.00
_cell.angle_gamma   90.00
#
_symmetry.space_group_name_H-M   'P 1'
#
loop_
_entity.id
_entity.type
_entity.pdbx_description
1 polymer ?
#
loop_
_entity_poly.entity_id
_entity_poly.type
_entity_poly.pdbx_seq_one_letter_code
_entity_poly.pdbx_strand_id
1 'polypeptide(L)'
;MLRALRRPGCGRYGCVCEAKEPFLRSFLTLANGLPSHDTFSRLFRNLDPDQFRDSFQRFMAQFSEQLQGVVAIDGKVLRRSFDRASGKSALHMVSAWGSEQRLVLAQIATDAKSNEITAVPRLLSMLALKGTIVTADALNCQRAIAEQIVAQKGDYALALKGNQGTLFDDVVLLLDDPELKASTAAPVVEADHGRIETRTATVSTEIDWLQKQHQWPGLKAIGKVVRVRETADKTTTETAYYLLSRVLSPERFNQVARQLWGIENSLH
;
A
#
# COMPACT_ATOMS: atom_id res chain seq x y z
N MET A 1 9.72 -18.24 10.32
CA MET A 1 11.19 -18.12 10.43
C MET A 1 11.68 -16.97 11.33
N LEU A 2 10.91 -15.91 11.57
CA LEU A 2 11.30 -14.76 12.44
C LEU A 2 11.16 -15.00 13.97
N ARG A 3 10.59 -16.11 14.42
CA ARG A 3 10.41 -16.40 15.86
C ARG A 3 11.70 -16.90 16.57
N ALA A 4 12.71 -17.36 15.82
CA ALA A 4 13.94 -17.93 16.38
C ALA A 4 15.04 -16.89 16.74
N LEU A 5 14.87 -15.61 16.39
CA LEU A 5 15.91 -14.58 16.56
C LEU A 5 15.76 -13.72 17.83
N ARG A 6 14.95 -14.14 18.82
CA ARG A 6 14.89 -13.47 20.11
C ARG A 6 15.93 -14.03 21.07
N ARG A 7 17.20 -13.68 20.88
CA ARG A 7 18.20 -13.83 21.97
C ARG A 7 18.02 -12.66 22.93
N PRO A 8 17.98 -12.91 24.26
CA PRO A 8 17.99 -11.84 25.26
C PRO A 8 19.23 -10.99 25.05
N GLY A 9 19.07 -9.67 24.89
CA GLY A 9 20.18 -8.72 24.73
C GLY A 9 20.58 -8.31 23.32
N CYS A 10 20.07 -8.96 22.27
CA CYS A 10 20.33 -8.53 20.88
C CYS A 10 19.20 -7.61 20.40
N GLY A 11 19.49 -6.34 20.15
CA GLY A 11 18.56 -5.43 19.46
C GLY A 11 18.26 -5.91 18.05
N ARG A 12 17.09 -5.53 17.47
CA ARG A 12 16.64 -6.02 16.15
C ARG A 12 17.71 -5.91 15.05
N TYR A 13 18.46 -4.83 15.01
CA TYR A 13 19.52 -4.61 14.01
C TYR A 13 20.70 -5.56 14.17
N GLY A 14 21.15 -5.82 15.42
CA GLY A 14 22.21 -6.77 15.69
C GLY A 14 21.86 -8.18 15.23
N CYS A 15 20.65 -8.67 15.53
CA CYS A 15 20.19 -10.00 15.09
C CYS A 15 20.08 -10.13 13.57
N VAL A 16 19.67 -9.06 12.87
CA VAL A 16 19.64 -9.05 11.40
C VAL A 16 21.05 -9.09 10.82
N CYS A 17 21.98 -8.30 11.38
CA CYS A 17 23.37 -8.31 10.95
C CYS A 17 24.03 -9.68 11.14
N GLU A 18 23.84 -10.33 12.30
CA GLU A 18 24.35 -11.69 12.56
C GLU A 18 23.81 -12.71 11.56
N ALA A 19 22.47 -12.67 11.30
CA ALA A 19 21.84 -13.59 10.36
C ALA A 19 22.25 -13.38 8.90
N LYS A 20 22.73 -12.18 8.56
CA LYS A 20 23.13 -11.77 7.20
C LYS A 20 24.63 -11.53 7.06
N GLU A 21 25.43 -11.84 8.06
CA GLU A 21 26.88 -11.57 8.05
C GLU A 21 27.60 -12.07 6.80
N PRO A 22 27.39 -13.31 6.30
CA PRO A 22 28.07 -13.78 5.08
C PRO A 22 27.72 -12.91 3.88
N PHE A 23 26.46 -12.51 3.76
CA PHE A 23 26.00 -11.62 2.69
C PHE A 23 26.59 -10.21 2.83
N LEU A 24 26.60 -9.65 4.05
CA LEU A 24 27.18 -8.32 4.29
C LEU A 24 28.69 -8.31 3.97
N ARG A 25 29.43 -9.36 4.33
CA ARG A 25 30.86 -9.48 4.04
C ARG A 25 31.17 -9.63 2.56
N SER A 26 30.21 -9.97 1.71
CA SER A 26 30.43 -10.05 0.27
C SER A 26 30.67 -8.66 -0.38
N PHE A 27 30.27 -7.57 0.26
CA PHE A 27 30.41 -6.20 -0.25
C PHE A 27 30.87 -5.16 0.80
N LEU A 28 30.94 -5.53 2.10
CA LEU A 28 31.44 -4.69 3.17
C LEU A 28 32.68 -5.31 3.81
N THR A 29 33.72 -4.53 3.99
CA THR A 29 34.97 -4.99 4.62
C THR A 29 34.78 -5.46 6.05
N LEU A 30 33.87 -4.82 6.81
CA LEU A 30 33.60 -5.09 8.22
C LEU A 30 34.86 -5.36 9.06
N ALA A 31 35.88 -4.50 8.92
CA ALA A 31 37.18 -4.64 9.55
C ALA A 31 37.11 -4.79 11.08
N ASN A 32 36.13 -4.13 11.72
CA ASN A 32 35.89 -4.18 13.17
C ASN A 32 34.71 -5.09 13.56
N GLY A 33 34.31 -6.02 12.67
CA GLY A 33 33.15 -6.89 12.88
C GLY A 33 31.80 -6.20 12.64
N LEU A 34 30.75 -6.87 13.10
CA LEU A 34 29.37 -6.34 12.99
C LEU A 34 29.14 -5.22 14.00
N PRO A 35 28.44 -4.13 13.61
CA PRO A 35 28.07 -3.06 14.53
C PRO A 35 27.16 -3.56 15.66
N SER A 36 27.42 -3.12 16.89
CA SER A 36 26.55 -3.39 18.03
C SER A 36 25.24 -2.60 17.95
N HIS A 37 24.24 -3.01 18.74
CA HIS A 37 22.98 -2.26 18.91
C HIS A 37 23.24 -0.79 19.29
N ASP A 38 24.20 -0.54 20.18
CA ASP A 38 24.53 0.81 20.65
C ASP A 38 25.15 1.67 19.53
N THR A 39 25.91 1.05 18.65
CA THR A 39 26.46 1.71 17.47
C THR A 39 25.36 2.19 16.54
N PHE A 40 24.36 1.34 16.23
CA PHE A 40 23.20 1.72 15.46
C PHE A 40 22.37 2.80 16.17
N SER A 41 22.13 2.64 17.47
CA SER A 41 21.36 3.60 18.26
C SER A 41 22.00 4.99 18.24
N ARG A 42 23.33 5.06 18.40
CA ARG A 42 24.08 6.30 18.34
C ARG A 42 24.08 6.91 16.94
N LEU A 43 24.24 6.10 15.90
CA LEU A 43 24.15 6.55 14.51
C LEU A 43 22.80 7.21 14.22
N PHE A 44 21.69 6.51 14.51
CA PHE A 44 20.35 7.02 14.22
C PHE A 44 19.97 8.26 15.03
N ARG A 45 20.52 8.45 16.23
CA ARG A 45 20.32 9.70 17.00
C ARG A 45 21.01 10.91 16.40
N ASN A 46 22.13 10.69 15.70
CA ASN A 46 22.94 11.76 15.11
C ASN A 46 22.65 11.99 13.63
N LEU A 47 21.85 11.13 12.99
CA LEU A 47 21.43 11.32 11.61
C LEU A 47 20.46 12.49 11.52
N ASP A 48 20.72 13.40 10.60
CA ASP A 48 19.74 14.39 10.16
C ASP A 48 18.65 13.70 9.35
N PRO A 49 17.38 13.76 9.81
CA PRO A 49 16.28 13.03 9.14
C PRO A 49 16.04 13.47 7.71
N ASP A 50 16.24 14.76 7.39
CA ASP A 50 15.98 15.31 6.07
C ASP A 50 17.08 14.88 5.10
N GLN A 51 18.34 14.96 5.50
CA GLN A 51 19.45 14.46 4.69
C GLN A 51 19.39 12.95 4.47
N PHE A 52 18.97 12.19 5.48
CA PHE A 52 18.78 10.75 5.34
C PHE A 52 17.66 10.44 4.34
N ARG A 53 16.52 11.13 4.45
CA ARG A 53 15.41 11.02 3.48
C ARG A 53 15.87 11.33 2.06
N ASP A 54 16.58 12.44 1.84
CA ASP A 54 17.05 12.84 0.52
C ASP A 54 18.06 11.84 -0.06
N SER A 55 18.91 11.27 0.77
CA SER A 55 19.84 10.20 0.38
C SER A 55 19.11 8.92 0.00
N PHE A 56 18.08 8.55 0.77
CA PHE A 56 17.24 7.40 0.48
C PHE A 56 16.45 7.60 -0.82
N GLN A 57 15.92 8.80 -1.06
CA GLN A 57 15.22 9.12 -2.31
C GLN A 57 16.15 9.01 -3.54
N ARG A 58 17.38 9.52 -3.45
CA ARG A 58 18.38 9.37 -4.52
C ARG A 58 18.73 7.91 -4.77
N PHE A 59 18.84 7.12 -3.72
CA PHE A 59 19.03 5.67 -3.84
C PHE A 59 17.85 5.00 -4.53
N MET A 60 16.61 5.30 -4.12
CA MET A 60 15.41 4.73 -4.71
C MET A 60 15.18 5.19 -6.17
N ALA A 61 15.59 6.42 -6.52
CA ALA A 61 15.50 6.92 -7.88
C ALA A 61 16.30 6.08 -8.91
N GLN A 62 17.35 5.40 -8.47
CA GLN A 62 18.11 4.48 -9.33
C GLN A 62 17.29 3.24 -9.75
N PHE A 63 16.25 2.91 -8.99
CA PHE A 63 15.33 1.82 -9.30
C PHE A 63 14.04 2.28 -9.98
N SER A 64 13.87 3.59 -10.21
CA SER A 64 12.64 4.18 -10.72
C SER A 64 12.27 3.70 -12.12
N GLU A 65 13.25 3.43 -12.98
CA GLU A 65 13.01 2.89 -14.32
C GLU A 65 12.56 1.41 -14.30
N GLN A 66 12.81 0.72 -13.20
CA GLN A 66 12.42 -0.68 -12.98
C GLN A 66 11.13 -0.82 -12.16
N LEU A 67 10.57 0.31 -11.70
CA LEU A 67 9.32 0.32 -10.96
C LEU A 67 8.18 -0.09 -11.91
N GLN A 68 7.72 -1.30 -11.76
CA GLN A 68 6.57 -1.86 -12.46
C GLN A 68 5.62 -2.49 -11.43
N GLY A 69 4.37 -2.71 -11.84
CA GLY A 69 3.41 -3.39 -10.98
C GLY A 69 2.63 -2.44 -10.09
N VAL A 70 2.41 -2.83 -8.85
CA VAL A 70 1.51 -2.12 -7.94
C VAL A 70 2.27 -1.38 -6.84
N VAL A 71 1.92 -0.11 -6.67
CA VAL A 71 2.34 0.73 -5.55
C VAL A 71 1.16 0.86 -4.58
N ALA A 72 1.23 0.19 -3.44
CA ALA A 72 0.22 0.29 -2.40
C ALA A 72 0.55 1.44 -1.45
N ILE A 73 -0.44 2.30 -1.17
CA ILE A 73 -0.33 3.41 -0.21
C ILE A 73 -1.19 3.10 1.00
N ASP A 74 -0.58 3.16 2.18
CA ASP A 74 -1.28 2.95 3.44
C ASP A 74 -0.69 3.82 4.55
N GLY A 75 -1.57 4.24 5.48
CA GLY A 75 -1.21 5.00 6.66
C GLY A 75 -1.25 4.13 7.92
N LYS A 76 -0.18 4.15 8.72
CA LYS A 76 -0.08 3.36 9.95
C LYS A 76 0.38 4.18 11.14
N VAL A 77 -0.35 4.05 12.24
CA VAL A 77 0.12 4.54 13.55
C VAL A 77 1.20 3.59 14.08
N LEU A 78 2.40 4.09 14.28
CA LEU A 78 3.49 3.31 14.86
C LEU A 78 3.24 3.09 16.35
N ARG A 79 2.94 1.85 16.73
CA ARG A 79 2.74 1.48 18.12
C ARG A 79 4.01 1.77 18.93
N ARG A 80 3.85 2.32 20.14
CA ARG A 80 4.94 2.66 21.08
C ARG A 80 5.89 3.77 20.59
N SER A 81 5.48 4.58 19.63
CA SER A 81 6.20 5.79 19.20
C SER A 81 5.79 7.04 19.99
N PHE A 82 4.81 6.93 20.88
CA PHE A 82 4.39 8.02 21.78
C PHE A 82 5.40 8.17 22.93
N ASP A 83 5.58 9.40 23.38
CA ASP A 83 6.33 9.71 24.59
C ASP A 83 5.40 10.46 25.56
N ARG A 84 5.00 9.77 26.62
CA ARG A 84 4.10 10.32 27.63
C ARG A 84 4.75 11.44 28.44
N ALA A 85 6.06 11.38 28.63
CA ALA A 85 6.79 12.37 29.42
C ALA A 85 6.90 13.71 28.69
N SER A 86 7.01 13.70 27.37
CA SER A 86 7.08 14.91 26.55
C SER A 86 5.74 15.30 25.89
N GLY A 87 4.65 14.58 26.18
CA GLY A 87 3.34 14.83 25.60
C GLY A 87 3.24 14.52 24.09
N LYS A 88 4.20 13.80 23.51
CA LYS A 88 4.20 13.47 22.09
C LYS A 88 3.22 12.34 21.80
N SER A 89 2.33 12.57 20.82
CA SER A 89 1.42 11.57 20.25
C SER A 89 2.18 10.47 19.50
N ALA A 90 1.50 9.34 19.26
CA ALA A 90 2.06 8.29 18.43
C ALA A 90 2.30 8.78 17.00
N LEU A 91 3.46 8.43 16.44
CA LEU A 91 3.84 8.78 15.08
C LEU A 91 2.95 8.06 14.08
N HIS A 92 2.31 8.81 13.19
CA HIS A 92 1.58 8.29 12.06
C HIS A 92 2.45 8.35 10.80
N MET A 93 2.59 7.23 10.09
CA MET A 93 3.41 7.12 8.89
C MET A 93 2.55 6.77 7.71
N VAL A 94 2.66 7.51 6.62
CA VAL A 94 2.11 7.15 5.31
C VAL A 94 3.24 6.56 4.48
N SER A 95 3.03 5.36 3.96
CA SER A 95 4.04 4.59 3.24
C SER A 95 3.57 4.25 1.84
N ALA A 96 4.49 4.29 0.87
CA ALA A 96 4.34 3.72 -0.45
C ALA A 96 5.16 2.43 -0.54
N TRP A 97 4.49 1.33 -0.86
CA TRP A 97 5.06 -0.01 -0.95
C TRP A 97 5.03 -0.54 -2.37
N GLY A 98 6.18 -0.84 -2.94
CA GLY A 98 6.30 -1.55 -4.20
C GLY A 98 6.05 -3.04 -3.98
N SER A 99 4.88 -3.51 -4.39
CA SER A 99 4.43 -4.88 -4.07
C SER A 99 5.28 -5.96 -4.75
N GLU A 100 5.75 -5.72 -5.96
CA GLU A 100 6.57 -6.67 -6.70
C GLU A 100 8.03 -6.65 -6.23
N GLN A 101 8.55 -5.47 -5.94
CA GLN A 101 9.92 -5.29 -5.43
C GLN A 101 10.03 -5.64 -3.94
N ARG A 102 8.90 -5.67 -3.21
CA ARG A 102 8.85 -5.84 -1.76
C ARG A 102 9.70 -4.80 -1.01
N LEU A 103 9.62 -3.56 -1.46
CA LEU A 103 10.39 -2.44 -0.92
C LEU A 103 9.48 -1.28 -0.55
N VAL A 104 9.85 -0.60 0.52
CA VAL A 104 9.30 0.73 0.84
C VAL A 104 9.94 1.73 -0.12
N LEU A 105 9.12 2.35 -0.95
CA LEU A 105 9.58 3.31 -1.96
C LEU A 105 9.74 4.71 -1.39
N ALA A 106 8.81 5.11 -0.52
CA ALA A 106 8.83 6.38 0.20
C ALA A 106 7.98 6.30 1.46
N GLN A 107 8.29 7.16 2.43
CA GLN A 107 7.51 7.32 3.66
C GLN A 107 7.46 8.79 4.08
N ILE A 108 6.32 9.20 4.63
CA ILE A 108 6.14 10.52 5.23
C ILE A 108 5.50 10.36 6.61
N ALA A 109 6.09 11.02 7.60
CA ALA A 109 5.49 11.16 8.92
C ALA A 109 4.41 12.24 8.89
N THR A 110 3.28 11.98 9.57
CA THR A 110 2.22 12.95 9.79
C THR A 110 1.88 13.03 11.28
N ASP A 111 1.41 14.18 11.73
CA ASP A 111 1.08 14.39 13.15
C ASP A 111 -0.24 13.69 13.56
N ALA A 112 -1.11 13.41 12.59
CA ALA A 112 -2.41 12.78 12.84
C ALA A 112 -2.90 12.03 11.59
N LYS A 113 -3.80 11.07 11.79
CA LYS A 113 -4.45 10.32 10.70
C LYS A 113 -5.22 11.23 9.73
N SER A 114 -5.81 12.29 10.22
CA SER A 114 -6.52 13.30 9.40
C SER A 114 -5.62 13.97 8.35
N ASN A 115 -4.30 13.92 8.52
CA ASN A 115 -3.32 14.52 7.62
C ASN A 115 -2.85 13.57 6.51
N GLU A 116 -3.38 12.33 6.42
CA GLU A 116 -3.03 11.39 5.34
C GLU A 116 -3.36 11.98 3.97
N ILE A 117 -4.54 12.57 3.80
CA ILE A 117 -5.00 13.16 2.53
C ILE A 117 -4.01 14.22 2.03
N THR A 118 -3.37 14.98 2.94
CA THR A 118 -2.37 15.99 2.59
C THR A 118 -0.96 15.40 2.42
N ALA A 119 -0.67 14.27 3.06
CA ALA A 119 0.61 13.58 2.94
C ALA A 119 0.75 12.78 1.66
N VAL A 120 -0.33 12.15 1.19
CA VAL A 120 -0.31 11.29 -0.01
C VAL A 120 0.14 12.05 -1.26
N PRO A 121 -0.33 13.26 -1.59
CA PRO A 121 0.18 14.03 -2.72
C PRO A 121 1.69 14.28 -2.65
N ARG A 122 2.21 14.59 -1.47
CA ARG A 122 3.65 14.77 -1.26
C ARG A 122 4.41 13.46 -1.44
N LEU A 123 3.85 12.35 -0.95
CA LEU A 123 4.42 11.02 -1.12
C LEU A 123 4.50 10.64 -2.60
N LEU A 124 3.40 10.85 -3.36
CA LEU A 124 3.34 10.58 -4.79
C LEU A 124 4.36 11.40 -5.59
N SER A 125 4.63 12.67 -5.20
CA SER A 125 5.63 13.50 -5.88
C SER A 125 7.07 12.99 -5.75
N MET A 126 7.33 12.09 -4.81
CA MET A 126 8.63 11.43 -4.61
C MET A 126 8.82 10.18 -5.48
N LEU A 127 7.78 9.74 -6.20
CA LEU A 127 7.75 8.47 -6.92
C LEU A 127 7.71 8.67 -8.43
N ALA A 128 8.37 7.78 -9.16
CA ALA A 128 8.21 7.65 -10.60
C ALA A 128 7.07 6.68 -10.88
N LEU A 129 5.86 7.19 -11.16
CA LEU A 129 4.64 6.38 -11.28
C LEU A 129 4.40 5.82 -12.69
N LYS A 130 5.19 6.21 -13.68
CA LYS A 130 5.00 5.78 -15.07
C LYS A 130 4.95 4.25 -15.16
N GLY A 131 3.82 3.72 -15.65
CA GLY A 131 3.63 2.28 -15.85
C GLY A 131 3.26 1.48 -14.60
N THR A 132 3.11 2.14 -13.45
CA THR A 132 2.65 1.51 -12.21
C THR A 132 1.13 1.67 -12.02
N ILE A 133 0.55 0.87 -11.15
CA ILE A 133 -0.82 1.02 -10.68
C ILE A 133 -0.77 1.38 -9.19
N VAL A 134 -1.18 2.59 -8.85
CA VAL A 134 -1.30 3.02 -7.45
C VAL A 134 -2.61 2.50 -6.88
N THR A 135 -2.55 1.84 -5.72
CA THR A 135 -3.73 1.44 -4.96
C THR A 135 -3.70 2.05 -3.56
N ALA A 136 -4.84 2.52 -3.11
CA ALA A 136 -4.99 3.15 -1.81
C ALA A 136 -6.39 2.87 -1.24
N ASP A 137 -6.54 3.05 0.06
CA ASP A 137 -7.80 2.90 0.75
C ASP A 137 -8.81 4.01 0.37
N ALA A 138 -10.04 3.89 0.84
CA ALA A 138 -11.11 4.81 0.51
C ALA A 138 -10.90 6.24 1.06
N LEU A 139 -10.12 6.42 2.12
CA LEU A 139 -9.78 7.75 2.64
C LEU A 139 -9.00 8.54 1.59
N ASN A 140 -8.12 7.85 0.87
CA ASN A 140 -7.24 8.37 -0.16
C ASN A 140 -7.85 8.34 -1.57
N CYS A 141 -9.11 7.91 -1.72
CA CYS A 141 -9.87 8.02 -2.96
C CYS A 141 -10.34 9.47 -3.15
N GLN A 142 -9.43 10.35 -3.59
CA GLN A 142 -9.66 11.78 -3.75
C GLN A 142 -9.35 12.21 -5.19
N ARG A 143 -10.12 13.18 -5.74
CA ARG A 143 -9.92 13.69 -7.10
C ARG A 143 -8.50 14.18 -7.34
N ALA A 144 -7.98 14.99 -6.44
CA ALA A 144 -6.63 15.55 -6.56
C ALA A 144 -5.55 14.46 -6.58
N ILE A 145 -5.74 13.36 -5.83
CA ILE A 145 -4.85 12.20 -5.85
C ILE A 145 -4.94 11.47 -7.19
N ALA A 146 -6.15 11.24 -7.69
CA ALA A 146 -6.37 10.61 -9.01
C ALA A 146 -5.75 11.46 -10.14
N GLU A 147 -5.97 12.77 -10.15
CA GLU A 147 -5.37 13.71 -11.10
C GLU A 147 -3.85 13.66 -11.09
N GLN A 148 -3.25 13.69 -9.91
CA GLN A 148 -1.79 13.65 -9.75
C GLN A 148 -1.20 12.33 -10.27
N ILE A 149 -1.81 11.19 -9.97
CA ILE A 149 -1.34 9.88 -10.45
C ILE A 149 -1.36 9.85 -11.99
N VAL A 150 -2.46 10.30 -12.61
CA VAL A 150 -2.60 10.34 -14.06
C VAL A 150 -1.61 11.32 -14.69
N ALA A 151 -1.42 12.51 -14.09
CA ALA A 151 -0.44 13.50 -14.54
C ALA A 151 1.00 12.96 -14.52
N GLN A 152 1.32 12.08 -13.58
CA GLN A 152 2.62 11.38 -13.49
C GLN A 152 2.69 10.11 -14.38
N LYS A 153 1.70 9.92 -15.27
CA LYS A 153 1.63 8.76 -16.19
C LYS A 153 1.53 7.41 -15.48
N GLY A 154 1.04 7.41 -14.24
CA GLY A 154 0.64 6.23 -13.50
C GLY A 154 -0.83 5.91 -13.73
N ASP A 155 -1.22 4.70 -13.36
CA ASP A 155 -2.61 4.28 -13.28
C ASP A 155 -3.04 4.14 -11.80
N TYR A 156 -4.34 4.06 -11.56
CA TYR A 156 -4.84 3.84 -10.20
C TYR A 156 -5.92 2.74 -10.15
N ALA A 157 -6.02 2.13 -8.96
CA ALA A 157 -7.13 1.30 -8.50
C ALA A 157 -7.48 1.76 -7.07
N LEU A 158 -8.35 2.78 -6.95
CA LEU A 158 -8.69 3.40 -5.68
C LEU A 158 -9.95 2.76 -5.08
N ALA A 159 -9.86 2.32 -3.83
CA ALA A 159 -11.02 1.81 -3.12
C ALA A 159 -12.05 2.91 -2.89
N LEU A 160 -13.32 2.62 -3.16
CA LEU A 160 -14.42 3.57 -3.10
C LEU A 160 -15.38 3.17 -1.96
N LYS A 161 -15.79 4.14 -1.16
CA LYS A 161 -16.77 3.99 -0.08
C LYS A 161 -17.69 5.20 0.01
N GLY A 162 -18.66 5.16 0.91
CA GLY A 162 -19.66 6.21 1.11
C GLY A 162 -19.13 7.62 1.41
N ASN A 163 -17.82 7.78 1.69
CA ASN A 163 -17.20 9.10 1.81
C ASN A 163 -17.16 9.90 0.49
N GLN A 164 -17.46 9.26 -0.65
CA GLN A 164 -17.60 9.90 -1.96
C GLN A 164 -19.08 10.16 -2.35
N GLY A 165 -20.02 9.99 -1.40
CA GLY A 165 -21.42 10.33 -1.59
C GLY A 165 -22.04 9.68 -2.83
N THR A 166 -22.69 10.50 -3.67
CA THR A 166 -23.43 10.02 -4.86
C THR A 166 -22.59 9.20 -5.84
N LEU A 167 -21.30 9.46 -5.97
CA LEU A 167 -20.42 8.63 -6.80
C LEU A 167 -20.36 7.18 -6.32
N PHE A 168 -20.32 6.98 -5.00
CA PHE A 168 -20.34 5.63 -4.43
C PHE A 168 -21.67 4.95 -4.71
N ASP A 169 -22.79 5.63 -4.47
CA ASP A 169 -24.13 5.08 -4.66
C ASP A 169 -24.36 4.69 -6.12
N ASP A 170 -23.92 5.53 -7.05
CA ASP A 170 -24.03 5.29 -8.50
C ASP A 170 -23.17 4.12 -8.97
N VAL A 171 -21.95 3.98 -8.44
CA VAL A 171 -21.07 2.82 -8.74
C VAL A 171 -21.66 1.52 -8.19
N VAL A 172 -22.24 1.55 -6.98
CA VAL A 172 -22.95 0.39 -6.41
C VAL A 172 -24.13 0.01 -7.29
N LEU A 173 -24.97 1.00 -7.66
CA LEU A 173 -26.14 0.77 -8.50
C LEU A 173 -25.77 0.12 -9.83
N LEU A 174 -24.76 0.65 -10.51
CA LEU A 174 -24.27 0.12 -11.78
C LEU A 174 -23.73 -1.31 -11.65
N LEU A 175 -22.85 -1.55 -10.68
CA LEU A 175 -22.21 -2.88 -10.54
C LEU A 175 -23.14 -3.95 -10.00
N ASP A 176 -24.24 -3.59 -9.39
CA ASP A 176 -25.27 -4.52 -8.91
C ASP A 176 -26.42 -4.72 -9.90
N ASP A 177 -26.41 -3.97 -11.01
CA ASP A 177 -27.35 -4.16 -12.12
C ASP A 177 -27.01 -5.47 -12.86
N PRO A 178 -27.96 -6.43 -12.96
CA PRO A 178 -27.75 -7.69 -13.66
C PRO A 178 -27.62 -7.52 -15.19
N GLU A 179 -28.10 -6.41 -15.75
CA GLU A 179 -28.00 -6.12 -17.19
C GLU A 179 -26.68 -5.44 -17.57
N LEU A 180 -25.88 -5.02 -16.57
CA LEU A 180 -24.58 -4.39 -16.83
C LEU A 180 -23.64 -5.37 -17.53
N LYS A 181 -23.06 -4.93 -18.65
CA LYS A 181 -21.97 -5.69 -19.28
C LYS A 181 -20.72 -5.60 -18.43
N ALA A 182 -20.45 -6.68 -17.72
CA ALA A 182 -19.31 -6.83 -16.85
C ALA A 182 -18.63 -8.17 -17.07
N SER A 183 -17.32 -8.18 -16.90
CA SER A 183 -16.53 -9.41 -16.89
C SER A 183 -16.22 -9.81 -15.46
N THR A 184 -16.40 -11.09 -15.14
CA THR A 184 -16.16 -11.62 -13.79
C THR A 184 -15.14 -12.74 -13.86
N ALA A 185 -14.12 -12.71 -12.98
CA ALA A 185 -13.14 -13.76 -12.83
C ALA A 185 -13.72 -14.99 -12.11
N ALA A 186 -13.14 -16.16 -12.38
CA ALA A 186 -13.39 -17.33 -11.55
C ALA A 186 -13.01 -17.03 -10.08
N PRO A 187 -13.75 -17.57 -9.10
CA PRO A 187 -13.44 -17.39 -7.70
C PRO A 187 -12.04 -17.91 -7.35
N VAL A 188 -11.26 -17.10 -6.63
CA VAL A 188 -9.98 -17.49 -6.07
C VAL A 188 -10.18 -17.89 -4.62
N VAL A 189 -9.82 -19.12 -4.28
CA VAL A 189 -9.98 -19.67 -2.94
C VAL A 189 -8.62 -19.82 -2.29
N GLU A 190 -8.47 -19.31 -1.07
CA GLU A 190 -7.26 -19.43 -0.25
C GLU A 190 -7.62 -19.92 1.13
N ALA A 191 -6.81 -20.83 1.66
CA ALA A 191 -6.94 -21.34 3.03
C ALA A 191 -5.68 -20.98 3.83
N ASP A 192 -5.86 -20.23 4.92
CA ASP A 192 -4.76 -19.84 5.80
C ASP A 192 -5.26 -19.61 7.23
N HIS A 193 -4.44 -20.03 8.21
CA HIS A 193 -4.70 -19.84 9.64
C HIS A 193 -6.13 -20.21 10.11
N GLY A 194 -6.67 -21.37 9.64
CA GLY A 194 -7.98 -21.88 10.03
C GLY A 194 -9.17 -21.12 9.45
N ARG A 195 -8.96 -20.37 8.38
CA ARG A 195 -10.02 -19.69 7.59
C ARG A 195 -9.90 -20.02 6.12
N ILE A 196 -11.03 -20.03 5.43
CA ILE A 196 -11.11 -20.06 3.97
C ILE A 196 -11.56 -18.68 3.50
N GLU A 197 -10.88 -18.14 2.53
CA GLU A 197 -11.24 -16.86 1.90
C GLU A 197 -11.45 -17.08 0.41
N THR A 198 -12.68 -16.80 -0.05
CA THR A 198 -13.05 -16.82 -1.47
C THR A 198 -13.21 -15.39 -1.97
N ARG A 199 -12.56 -15.05 -3.09
CA ARG A 199 -12.66 -13.75 -3.71
C ARG A 199 -13.10 -13.86 -5.15
N THR A 200 -14.08 -13.03 -5.53
CA THR A 200 -14.58 -12.89 -6.89
C THR A 200 -14.49 -11.43 -7.30
N ALA A 201 -13.82 -11.16 -8.40
CA ALA A 201 -13.66 -9.82 -8.93
C ALA A 201 -14.47 -9.64 -10.20
N THR A 202 -15.14 -8.49 -10.32
CA THR A 202 -15.92 -8.06 -11.48
C THR A 202 -15.43 -6.71 -11.94
N VAL A 203 -15.31 -6.51 -13.27
CA VAL A 203 -14.90 -5.24 -13.89
C VAL A 203 -15.89 -4.89 -14.99
N SER A 204 -16.32 -3.63 -15.05
CA SER A 204 -17.11 -3.06 -16.14
C SER A 204 -16.44 -1.83 -16.72
N THR A 205 -16.52 -1.69 -18.03
CA THR A 205 -16.12 -0.50 -18.80
C THR A 205 -17.30 0.35 -19.23
N GLU A 206 -18.53 -0.02 -18.89
CA GLU A 206 -19.74 0.76 -19.16
C GLU A 206 -19.87 1.91 -18.16
N ILE A 207 -19.09 2.95 -18.36
CA ILE A 207 -18.95 4.09 -17.44
C ILE A 207 -19.36 5.43 -18.05
N ASP A 208 -19.88 5.46 -19.26
CA ASP A 208 -20.16 6.70 -20.00
C ASP A 208 -21.11 7.62 -19.22
N TRP A 209 -22.18 7.06 -18.67
CA TRP A 209 -23.11 7.81 -17.84
C TRP A 209 -22.43 8.32 -16.55
N LEU A 210 -21.68 7.44 -15.85
CA LEU A 210 -20.98 7.78 -14.62
C LEU A 210 -19.95 8.89 -14.87
N GLN A 211 -19.21 8.81 -15.99
CA GLN A 211 -18.22 9.82 -16.36
C GLN A 211 -18.86 11.15 -16.72
N LYS A 212 -20.01 11.17 -17.40
CA LYS A 212 -20.79 12.40 -17.66
C LYS A 212 -21.26 13.06 -16.37
N GLN A 213 -21.74 12.26 -15.42
CA GLN A 213 -22.28 12.74 -14.16
C GLN A 213 -21.20 13.24 -13.21
N HIS A 214 -20.11 12.51 -13.07
CA HIS A 214 -19.11 12.77 -12.04
C HIS A 214 -17.79 13.33 -12.57
N GLN A 215 -17.48 13.21 -13.87
CA GLN A 215 -16.24 13.69 -14.48
C GLN A 215 -14.99 13.30 -13.67
N TRP A 216 -14.92 12.04 -13.23
CA TRP A 216 -13.82 11.57 -12.37
C TRP A 216 -12.51 11.47 -13.17
N PRO A 217 -11.38 12.01 -12.66
CA PRO A 217 -10.14 12.13 -13.41
C PRO A 217 -9.59 10.78 -13.87
N GLY A 218 -9.48 10.61 -15.19
CA GLY A 218 -8.88 9.43 -15.81
C GLY A 218 -9.65 8.12 -15.64
N LEU A 219 -10.92 8.14 -15.20
CA LEU A 219 -11.73 6.93 -15.02
C LEU A 219 -11.92 6.19 -16.34
N LYS A 220 -11.63 4.89 -16.38
CA LYS A 220 -11.81 4.00 -17.54
C LYS A 220 -12.61 2.75 -17.25
N ALA A 221 -12.71 2.37 -15.99
CA ALA A 221 -13.50 1.22 -15.55
C ALA A 221 -13.88 1.35 -14.08
N ILE A 222 -14.89 0.60 -13.68
CA ILE A 222 -15.26 0.37 -12.29
C ILE A 222 -15.14 -1.11 -11.98
N GLY A 223 -14.90 -1.45 -10.72
CA GLY A 223 -14.80 -2.85 -10.31
C GLY A 223 -15.32 -3.09 -8.90
N LYS A 224 -15.76 -4.34 -8.67
CA LYS A 224 -16.06 -4.82 -7.32
C LYS A 224 -15.32 -6.11 -7.03
N VAL A 225 -14.93 -6.28 -5.77
CA VAL A 225 -14.42 -7.55 -5.24
C VAL A 225 -15.33 -8.00 -4.12
N VAL A 226 -15.95 -9.14 -4.32
CA VAL A 226 -16.73 -9.83 -3.28
C VAL A 226 -15.79 -10.80 -2.58
N ARG A 227 -15.69 -10.67 -1.26
CA ARG A 227 -14.88 -11.50 -0.41
C ARG A 227 -15.75 -12.24 0.59
N VAL A 228 -15.77 -13.55 0.49
CA VAL A 228 -16.41 -14.45 1.46
C VAL A 228 -15.32 -15.04 2.35
N ARG A 229 -15.44 -14.85 3.65
CA ARG A 229 -14.53 -15.41 4.64
C ARG A 229 -15.29 -16.39 5.54
N GLU A 230 -14.80 -17.60 5.57
CA GLU A 230 -15.37 -18.71 6.35
C GLU A 230 -14.37 -19.12 7.44
N THR A 231 -14.85 -19.17 8.66
CA THR A 231 -14.16 -19.72 9.83
C THR A 231 -15.02 -20.82 10.43
N ALA A 232 -14.51 -21.58 11.40
CA ALA A 232 -15.29 -22.62 12.06
C ALA A 232 -16.64 -22.11 12.62
N ASP A 233 -16.69 -20.84 13.04
CA ASP A 233 -17.85 -20.29 13.76
C ASP A 233 -18.68 -19.29 12.93
N LYS A 234 -18.15 -18.78 11.83
CA LYS A 234 -18.79 -17.65 11.12
C LYS A 234 -18.39 -17.56 9.65
N THR A 235 -19.39 -17.28 8.81
CA THR A 235 -19.19 -16.82 7.43
C THR A 235 -19.51 -15.33 7.34
N THR A 236 -18.62 -14.55 6.72
CA THR A 236 -18.83 -13.11 6.46
C THR A 236 -18.61 -12.80 5.00
N THR A 237 -19.48 -11.96 4.43
CA THR A 237 -19.34 -11.46 3.07
C THR A 237 -19.10 -9.96 3.11
N GLU A 238 -18.11 -9.50 2.37
CA GLU A 238 -17.77 -8.09 2.22
C GLU A 238 -17.60 -7.77 0.74
N THR A 239 -18.22 -6.68 0.29
CA THR A 239 -18.03 -6.15 -1.07
C THR A 239 -17.24 -4.85 -1.01
N ALA A 240 -16.19 -4.77 -1.80
CA ALA A 240 -15.38 -3.56 -1.96
C ALA A 240 -15.48 -3.08 -3.41
N TYR A 241 -15.71 -1.77 -3.58
CA TYR A 241 -15.86 -1.11 -4.89
C TYR A 241 -14.62 -0.29 -5.19
N TYR A 242 -14.31 -0.13 -6.49
CA TYR A 242 -13.07 0.53 -6.94
C TYR A 242 -13.31 1.36 -8.19
N LEU A 243 -12.57 2.47 -8.27
CA LEU A 243 -12.41 3.28 -9.47
C LEU A 243 -11.07 2.93 -10.13
N LEU A 244 -11.07 2.70 -11.44
CA LEU A 244 -9.90 2.24 -12.20
C LEU A 244 -9.59 3.23 -13.33
N SER A 245 -8.35 3.72 -13.42
CA SER A 245 -7.90 4.54 -14.56
C SER A 245 -7.40 3.71 -15.74
N ARG A 246 -7.29 2.40 -15.55
CA ARG A 246 -6.88 1.44 -16.57
C ARG A 246 -7.84 0.27 -16.61
N VAL A 247 -8.22 -0.15 -17.80
CA VAL A 247 -8.98 -1.38 -17.98
C VAL A 247 -8.09 -2.56 -17.64
N LEU A 248 -8.50 -3.33 -16.65
CA LEU A 248 -7.83 -4.54 -16.18
C LEU A 248 -8.72 -5.75 -16.44
N SER A 249 -8.13 -6.91 -16.72
CA SER A 249 -8.91 -8.14 -16.63
C SER A 249 -9.35 -8.36 -15.18
N PRO A 250 -10.49 -9.04 -14.94
CA PRO A 250 -10.96 -9.30 -13.58
C PRO A 250 -9.94 -10.03 -12.70
N GLU A 251 -9.13 -10.94 -13.28
CA GLU A 251 -8.07 -11.67 -12.57
C GLU A 251 -6.96 -10.71 -12.13
N ARG A 252 -6.51 -9.82 -13.05
CA ARG A 252 -5.48 -8.82 -12.72
C ARG A 252 -6.00 -7.82 -11.69
N PHE A 253 -7.25 -7.39 -11.83
CA PHE A 253 -7.87 -6.51 -10.84
C PHE A 253 -7.94 -7.16 -9.46
N ASN A 254 -8.32 -8.45 -9.35
CA ASN A 254 -8.31 -9.18 -8.08
C ASN A 254 -6.92 -9.19 -7.43
N GLN A 255 -5.86 -9.40 -8.24
CA GLN A 255 -4.48 -9.33 -7.75
C GLN A 255 -4.12 -7.92 -7.24
N VAL A 256 -4.46 -6.87 -8.00
CA VAL A 256 -4.20 -5.46 -7.63
C VAL A 256 -4.92 -5.10 -6.33
N ALA A 257 -6.21 -5.42 -6.22
CA ALA A 257 -6.99 -5.18 -5.02
C ALA A 257 -6.41 -5.90 -3.79
N ARG A 258 -5.89 -7.13 -3.98
CA ARG A 258 -5.23 -7.88 -2.90
C ARG A 258 -3.93 -7.22 -2.44
N GLN A 259 -3.18 -6.63 -3.34
CA GLN A 259 -1.88 -6.03 -3.02
C GLN A 259 -1.99 -4.80 -2.11
N LEU A 260 -3.15 -4.14 -2.07
CA LEU A 260 -3.43 -3.12 -1.06
C LEU A 260 -3.33 -3.70 0.37
N TRP A 261 -3.87 -4.90 0.59
CA TRP A 261 -3.78 -5.60 1.87
C TRP A 261 -2.39 -6.22 2.12
N GLY A 262 -1.61 -6.39 1.05
CA GLY A 262 -0.25 -6.92 1.13
C GLY A 262 0.69 -6.03 1.93
N ILE A 263 0.49 -4.70 1.94
CA ILE A 263 1.28 -3.75 2.73
C ILE A 263 1.10 -3.99 4.24
N GLU A 264 -0.12 -4.30 4.69
CA GLU A 264 -0.38 -4.60 6.10
C GLU A 264 0.36 -5.87 6.56
N ASN A 265 0.42 -6.89 5.72
CA ASN A 265 1.04 -8.18 6.05
C ASN A 265 2.57 -8.17 5.87
N SER A 266 3.10 -7.31 5.02
CA SER A 266 4.52 -7.30 4.64
C SER A 266 5.32 -6.21 5.35
N LEU A 267 4.72 -5.02 5.58
CA LEU A 267 5.39 -3.87 6.17
C LEU A 267 5.00 -3.67 7.65
N HIS A 268 3.82 -4.05 8.04
CA HIS A 268 3.23 -3.82 9.35
C HIS A 268 3.05 -5.12 10.12
#